data_33050aaa20345848d8c6adccbbe2eadf
#
_entry.id   33050aaa20345848d8c6adccbbe2eadf
#
_cell.length_a   1.000
_cell.length_b   1.000
_cell.length_c   1.000
_cell.angle_alpha   90.00
_cell.angle_beta   90.00
_cell.angle_gamma   90.00
#
_symmetry.space_group_name_H-M   'P 1'
#
loop_
_entity.id
_entity.type
_entity.pdbx_description
1 polymer ?
#
loop_
_entity_poly.entity_id
_entity_poly.type
_entity_poly.pdbx_seq_one_letter_code
_entity_poly.pdbx_strand_id
1 'polypeptide(L)'
;MKRSVLDLQTIDRIRNILTLRYDPHSPTVLPKLDWHNFVEYQGISPLVQQLLENVIRRIVQEHNLDRIGVGISGGVDSTTVLALTRKCFPDLKIRSYCITFGSDTKESKDALHVSELY
;
A
#
# COMPACT_ATOMS: atom_id res chain seq x y z
N MET A 1 -31.51 -0.80 -22.59
CA MET A 1 -30.27 -0.46 -21.85
C MET A 1 -29.54 0.61 -22.66
N LYS A 2 -29.51 1.87 -22.20
CA LYS A 2 -28.75 2.94 -22.86
C LYS A 2 -27.28 2.74 -22.51
N ARG A 3 -26.43 2.44 -23.48
CA ARG A 3 -24.96 2.52 -23.30
C ARG A 3 -24.61 3.99 -23.08
N SER A 4 -24.17 4.34 -21.89
CA SER A 4 -23.56 5.64 -21.64
C SER A 4 -22.25 5.71 -22.44
N VAL A 5 -22.26 6.51 -23.50
CA VAL A 5 -21.01 6.81 -24.22
C VAL A 5 -20.21 7.72 -23.30
N LEU A 6 -19.02 7.30 -22.90
CA LEU A 6 -18.08 8.14 -22.16
C LEU A 6 -17.78 9.37 -23.02
N ASP A 7 -17.85 10.56 -22.42
CA ASP A 7 -17.47 11.78 -23.13
C ASP A 7 -15.95 11.82 -23.37
N LEU A 8 -15.53 12.63 -24.35
CA LEU A 8 -14.11 12.74 -24.75
C LEU A 8 -13.21 13.21 -23.60
N GLN A 9 -13.69 14.09 -22.72
CA GLN A 9 -12.92 14.56 -21.58
C GLN A 9 -12.64 13.42 -20.59
N THR A 10 -13.63 12.60 -20.31
CA THR A 10 -13.48 11.42 -19.45
C THR A 10 -12.49 10.43 -20.06
N ILE A 11 -12.53 10.20 -21.37
CA ILE A 11 -11.58 9.31 -22.06
C ILE A 11 -10.15 9.87 -21.96
N ASP A 12 -9.95 11.17 -22.20
CA ASP A 12 -8.66 11.80 -22.10
C ASP A 12 -8.09 11.78 -20.67
N ARG A 13 -8.92 12.00 -19.66
CA ARG A 13 -8.52 11.87 -18.25
C ARG A 13 -8.09 10.46 -17.91
N ILE A 14 -8.85 9.44 -18.32
CA ILE A 14 -8.49 8.03 -18.11
C ILE A 14 -7.15 7.73 -18.79
N ARG A 15 -6.98 8.16 -20.04
CA ARG A 15 -5.72 7.98 -20.77
C ARG A 15 -4.55 8.62 -20.01
N ASN A 16 -4.69 9.87 -19.57
CA ASN A 16 -3.65 10.59 -18.84
C ASN A 16 -3.29 9.88 -17.52
N ILE A 17 -4.28 9.45 -16.75
CA ILE A 17 -4.04 8.70 -15.51
C ILE A 17 -3.28 7.39 -15.78
N LEU A 18 -3.65 6.67 -16.83
CA LEU A 18 -3.01 5.40 -17.17
C LEU A 18 -1.57 5.57 -17.70
N THR A 19 -1.31 6.64 -18.48
CA THR A 19 0.00 6.85 -19.11
C THR A 19 0.95 7.68 -18.24
N LEU A 20 0.44 8.75 -17.63
CA LEU A 20 1.25 9.71 -16.86
C LEU A 20 1.24 9.41 -15.35
N ARG A 21 0.38 8.50 -14.90
CA ARG A 21 0.14 8.19 -13.48
C ARG A 21 -0.45 9.36 -12.67
N TYR A 22 -0.90 10.41 -13.31
CA TYR A 22 -1.63 11.53 -12.70
C TYR A 22 -2.56 12.20 -13.73
N ASP A 23 -3.55 12.96 -13.24
CA ASP A 23 -4.42 13.79 -14.08
C ASP A 23 -3.90 15.24 -14.11
N PRO A 24 -3.34 15.73 -15.23
CA PRO A 24 -2.78 17.09 -15.31
C PRO A 24 -3.84 18.19 -15.18
N HIS A 25 -5.11 17.85 -15.36
CA HIS A 25 -6.24 18.77 -15.23
C HIS A 25 -6.91 18.73 -13.85
N SER A 26 -6.48 17.83 -12.99
CA SER A 26 -6.97 17.79 -11.62
C SER A 26 -6.36 18.91 -10.79
N PRO A 27 -7.14 19.64 -9.98
CA PRO A 27 -6.57 20.63 -9.08
C PRO A 27 -5.58 19.94 -8.13
N THR A 28 -4.39 20.51 -8.02
CA THR A 28 -3.36 20.01 -7.10
C THR A 28 -3.87 20.21 -5.67
N VAL A 29 -4.29 19.14 -5.02
CA VAL A 29 -4.77 19.16 -3.63
C VAL A 29 -3.60 19.26 -2.64
N LEU A 30 -2.41 18.81 -3.07
CA LEU A 30 -1.21 18.88 -2.25
C LEU A 30 -0.48 20.21 -2.46
N PRO A 31 0.03 20.82 -1.40
CA PRO A 31 0.86 22.01 -1.52
C PRO A 31 2.09 21.68 -2.37
N LYS A 32 2.53 22.65 -3.19
CA LYS A 32 3.82 22.53 -3.88
C LYS A 32 4.92 22.60 -2.82
N LEU A 33 5.56 21.46 -2.58
CA LEU A 33 6.71 21.38 -1.71
C LEU A 33 7.98 21.46 -2.57
N ASP A 34 8.95 22.26 -2.12
CA ASP A 34 10.30 22.26 -2.65
C ASP A 34 11.28 21.79 -1.55
N TRP A 35 12.57 21.72 -1.88
CA TRP A 35 13.57 21.23 -0.94
C TRP A 35 13.70 22.11 0.33
N HIS A 36 13.29 23.38 0.31
CA HIS A 36 13.27 24.27 1.48
C HIS A 36 12.16 23.90 2.48
N ASN A 37 11.15 23.15 2.02
CA ASN A 37 10.06 22.70 2.89
C ASN A 37 10.40 21.42 3.66
N PHE A 38 11.56 20.79 3.36
CA PHE A 38 12.03 19.64 4.10
C PHE A 38 12.69 20.09 5.40
N VAL A 39 12.11 19.70 6.51
CA VAL A 39 12.69 19.90 7.83
C VAL A 39 13.33 18.58 8.23
N GLU A 40 14.60 18.63 8.64
CA GLU A 40 15.25 17.46 9.22
C GLU A 40 14.59 17.15 10.55
N TYR A 41 13.84 16.04 10.60
CA TYR A 41 13.13 15.60 11.79
C TYR A 41 13.88 14.44 12.44
N GLN A 42 14.49 14.68 13.60
CA GLN A 42 15.10 13.62 14.40
C GLN A 42 13.98 12.75 14.99
N GLY A 43 14.04 11.43 14.74
CA GLY A 43 13.07 10.48 15.27
C GLY A 43 11.87 10.17 14.36
N ILE A 44 12.01 10.35 13.03
CA ILE A 44 10.97 10.00 12.05
C ILE A 44 10.55 8.53 12.14
N SER A 45 11.49 7.62 12.37
CA SER A 45 11.21 6.18 12.36
C SER A 45 10.12 5.75 13.36
N PRO A 46 10.16 6.15 14.64
CA PRO A 46 9.09 5.85 15.59
C PRO A 46 7.75 6.47 15.19
N LEU A 47 7.76 7.68 14.64
CA LEU A 47 6.54 8.36 14.18
C LEU A 47 5.89 7.61 13.02
N VAL A 48 6.67 7.22 12.01
CA VAL A 48 6.18 6.45 10.86
C VAL A 48 5.59 5.12 11.31
N GLN A 49 6.30 4.40 12.20
CA GLN A 49 5.80 3.15 12.78
C GLN A 49 4.46 3.36 13.48
N GLN A 50 4.36 4.37 14.34
CA GLN A 50 3.13 4.68 15.07
C GLN A 50 1.96 5.03 14.15
N LEU A 51 2.21 5.80 13.10
CA LEU A 51 1.20 6.14 12.09
C LEU A 51 0.69 4.89 11.37
N LEU A 52 1.59 4.00 10.95
CA LEU A 52 1.22 2.74 10.30
C LEU A 52 0.43 1.83 11.25
N GLU A 53 0.88 1.67 12.49
CA GLU A 53 0.15 0.90 13.51
C GLU A 53 -1.26 1.45 13.72
N ASN A 54 -1.43 2.77 13.79
CA ASN A 54 -2.74 3.42 13.96
C ASN A 54 -3.66 3.16 12.75
N VAL A 55 -3.12 3.23 11.52
CA VAL A 55 -3.89 2.93 10.30
C VAL A 55 -4.31 1.46 10.28
N ILE A 56 -3.41 0.53 10.61
CA ILE A 56 -3.71 -0.90 10.66
C ILE A 56 -4.80 -1.18 11.71
N ARG A 57 -4.67 -0.64 12.92
CA ARG A 57 -5.66 -0.80 13.98
C ARG A 57 -7.02 -0.27 13.56
N ARG A 58 -7.06 0.91 12.96
CA ARG A 58 -8.29 1.52 12.47
C ARG A 58 -8.99 0.62 11.45
N ILE A 59 -8.28 0.16 10.42
CA ILE A 59 -8.86 -0.68 9.36
C ILE A 59 -9.44 -1.98 9.95
N VAL A 60 -8.67 -2.68 10.78
CA VAL A 60 -9.12 -3.95 11.36
C VAL A 60 -10.33 -3.76 12.25
N GLN A 61 -10.36 -2.70 13.07
CA GLN A 61 -11.43 -2.43 14.02
C GLN A 61 -12.70 -1.89 13.34
N GLU A 62 -12.58 -0.90 12.43
CA GLU A 62 -13.73 -0.32 11.72
C GLU A 62 -14.48 -1.37 10.89
N HIS A 63 -13.76 -2.33 10.33
CA HIS A 63 -14.35 -3.40 9.52
C HIS A 63 -14.60 -4.70 10.29
N ASN A 64 -14.30 -4.73 11.59
CA ASN A 64 -14.46 -5.89 12.46
C ASN A 64 -13.87 -7.18 11.82
N LEU A 65 -12.61 -7.10 11.36
CA LEU A 65 -11.99 -8.18 10.61
C LEU A 65 -11.45 -9.28 11.54
N ASP A 66 -11.81 -10.53 11.27
CA ASP A 66 -11.27 -11.73 11.92
C ASP A 66 -10.11 -12.35 11.12
N ARG A 67 -9.98 -11.94 9.86
CA ARG A 67 -8.94 -12.39 8.92
C ARG A 67 -8.60 -11.32 7.92
N ILE A 68 -7.35 -11.32 7.45
CA ILE A 68 -6.89 -10.42 6.38
C ILE A 68 -5.98 -11.16 5.39
N GLY A 69 -5.88 -10.59 4.18
CA GLY A 69 -4.87 -10.95 3.19
C GLY A 69 -3.81 -9.87 3.08
N VAL A 70 -2.54 -10.25 3.06
CA VAL A 70 -1.41 -9.33 2.87
C VAL A 70 -0.63 -9.74 1.63
N GLY A 71 -0.52 -8.83 0.66
CA GLY A 71 0.38 -9.01 -0.48
C GLY A 71 1.83 -8.81 -0.05
N ILE A 72 2.68 -9.80 -0.31
CA ILE A 72 4.10 -9.75 0.02
C ILE A 72 4.96 -9.98 -1.23
N SER A 73 6.03 -9.19 -1.35
CA SER A 73 7.02 -9.30 -2.42
C SER A 73 8.41 -9.70 -1.93
N GLY A 74 8.55 -9.93 -0.62
CA GLY A 74 9.87 -10.06 0.02
C GLY A 74 10.61 -8.73 0.22
N GLY A 75 10.04 -7.62 -0.26
CA GLY A 75 10.57 -6.27 -0.05
C GLY A 75 10.26 -5.72 1.35
N VAL A 76 11.02 -4.68 1.77
CA VAL A 76 10.93 -4.08 3.10
C VAL A 76 9.53 -3.53 3.40
N ASP A 77 8.86 -2.91 2.44
CA ASP A 77 7.57 -2.25 2.66
C ASP A 77 6.48 -3.28 3.02
N SER A 78 6.33 -4.31 2.19
CA SER A 78 5.33 -5.36 2.41
C SER A 78 5.63 -6.19 3.67
N THR A 79 6.92 -6.44 3.96
CA THR A 79 7.37 -7.10 5.19
C THR A 79 7.02 -6.25 6.41
N THR A 80 7.24 -4.94 6.36
CA THR A 80 6.90 -4.02 7.45
C THR A 80 5.41 -4.05 7.74
N VAL A 81 4.55 -4.00 6.72
CA VAL A 81 3.09 -4.08 6.90
C VAL A 81 2.70 -5.39 7.57
N LEU A 82 3.25 -6.53 7.13
CA LEU A 82 2.98 -7.84 7.72
C LEU A 82 3.42 -7.90 9.19
N ALA A 83 4.65 -7.49 9.48
CA ALA A 83 5.22 -7.48 10.83
C ALA A 83 4.41 -6.59 11.78
N LEU A 84 4.08 -5.37 11.37
CA LEU A 84 3.26 -4.45 12.17
C LEU A 84 1.84 -4.97 12.38
N THR A 85 1.27 -5.61 11.37
CA THR A 85 -0.07 -6.21 11.51
C THR A 85 -0.05 -7.33 12.54
N ARG A 86 0.93 -8.23 12.48
CA ARG A 86 1.11 -9.31 13.47
C ARG A 86 1.37 -8.76 14.87
N LYS A 87 2.19 -7.71 14.97
CA LYS A 87 2.46 -7.00 16.24
C LYS A 87 1.19 -6.39 16.84
N CYS A 88 0.36 -5.74 16.01
CA CYS A 88 -0.86 -5.10 16.48
C CYS A 88 -1.97 -6.10 16.84
N PHE A 89 -2.02 -7.24 16.17
CA PHE A 89 -3.06 -8.24 16.28
C PHE A 89 -2.46 -9.66 16.24
N PRO A 90 -1.94 -10.15 17.38
CA PRO A 90 -1.28 -11.47 17.43
C PRO A 90 -2.19 -12.63 17.01
N ASP A 91 -3.49 -12.55 17.32
CA ASP A 91 -4.46 -13.63 17.07
C ASP A 91 -5.20 -13.49 15.73
N LEU A 92 -4.94 -12.41 14.97
CA LEU A 92 -5.58 -12.19 13.68
C LEU A 92 -5.12 -13.24 12.67
N LYS A 93 -6.07 -13.83 11.95
CA LYS A 93 -5.75 -14.77 10.87
C LYS A 93 -5.20 -14.00 9.67
N ILE A 94 -3.90 -14.14 9.43
CA ILE A 94 -3.23 -13.49 8.28
C ILE A 94 -2.95 -14.55 7.22
N ARG A 95 -3.29 -14.25 5.97
CA ARG A 95 -2.89 -15.03 4.79
C ARG A 95 -2.03 -14.16 3.89
N SER A 96 -0.81 -14.59 3.66
CA SER A 96 0.12 -13.93 2.75
C SER A 96 -0.09 -14.37 1.30
N TYR A 97 0.02 -13.45 0.36
CA TYR A 97 -0.07 -13.70 -1.07
C TYR A 97 1.14 -13.11 -1.77
N CYS A 98 1.78 -13.92 -2.62
CA CYS A 98 2.87 -13.46 -3.49
C CYS A 98 2.51 -13.77 -4.94
N ILE A 99 2.72 -12.81 -5.83
CA ILE A 99 2.56 -13.01 -7.27
C ILE A 99 3.94 -13.30 -7.86
N THR A 100 4.08 -14.44 -8.50
CA THR A 100 5.33 -14.85 -9.14
C THR A 100 5.15 -15.00 -10.64
N PHE A 101 6.14 -14.54 -11.41
CA PHE A 101 6.20 -14.71 -12.86
C PHE A 101 7.28 -15.76 -13.16
N GLY A 102 6.87 -17.04 -13.21
CA GLY A 102 7.76 -18.19 -13.37
C GLY A 102 8.09 -18.88 -12.05
N SER A 103 8.77 -20.03 -12.17
CA SER A 103 9.16 -20.83 -11.02
C SER A 103 10.49 -20.32 -10.44
N ASP A 104 10.54 -20.24 -9.12
CA ASP A 104 11.79 -20.17 -8.37
C ASP A 104 12.56 -18.84 -8.45
N THR A 105 11.86 -17.71 -8.46
CA THR A 105 12.50 -16.40 -8.38
C THR A 105 13.01 -16.12 -6.95
N LYS A 106 14.06 -15.29 -6.83
CA LYS A 106 14.56 -14.85 -5.52
C LYS A 106 13.43 -14.21 -4.70
N GLU A 107 12.60 -13.39 -5.34
CA GLU A 107 11.48 -12.72 -4.69
C GLU A 107 10.47 -13.71 -4.08
N SER A 108 10.19 -14.83 -4.74
CA SER A 108 9.27 -15.84 -4.21
C SER A 108 9.84 -16.54 -2.99
N LYS A 109 11.15 -16.79 -2.96
CA LYS A 109 11.85 -17.39 -1.81
C LYS A 109 11.89 -16.41 -0.61
N ASP A 110 12.20 -15.14 -0.88
CA ASP A 110 12.23 -14.11 0.13
C ASP A 110 10.81 -13.88 0.72
N ALA A 111 9.78 -13.87 -0.13
CA ALA A 111 8.39 -13.76 0.31
C ALA A 111 7.95 -14.96 1.15
N LEU A 112 8.31 -16.18 0.75
CA LEU A 112 8.02 -17.39 1.54
C LEU A 112 8.71 -17.33 2.91
N HIS A 113 10.00 -17.01 2.94
CA HIS A 113 10.74 -16.87 4.18
C HIS A 113 10.12 -15.82 5.13
N VAL A 114 9.72 -14.66 4.59
CA VAL A 114 9.04 -13.62 5.38
C VAL A 114 7.70 -14.15 5.93
N SER A 115 6.93 -14.90 5.14
CA SER A 115 5.62 -15.44 5.58
C SER A 115 5.74 -16.49 6.68
N GLU A 116 6.89 -17.16 6.81
CA GLU A 116 7.16 -18.14 7.87
C GLU A 116 7.57 -17.49 9.19
N LEU A 117 8.05 -16.25 9.16
CA LEU A 117 8.48 -15.50 10.35
C LEU A 117 7.32 -14.85 11.09
N TYR A 118 6.22 -14.57 10.42
CA TYR A 118 5.07 -13.81 10.93
C TYR A 118 3.73 -14.53 10.75
#